data_6104cd9179e349ab2db16877595eba05
#
_entry.id   6104cd9179e349ab2db16877595eba05
#
_cell.length_a   1.000
_cell.length_b   1.000
_cell.length_c   1.000
_cell.angle_alpha   90.00
_cell.angle_beta   90.00
_cell.angle_gamma   90.00
#
_symmetry.space_group_name_H-M   'P 1'
#
loop_
_entity.id
_entity.type
_entity.pdbx_description
1 polymer ?
#
loop_
_entity_poly.entity_id
_entity_poly.type
_entity_poly.pdbx_seq_one_letter_code
_entity_poly.pdbx_strand_id
1 'polypeptide(L)'
;MAGRYGMSFAAKMIQEGKYAEAVEEATRAVARDDEDPTPLVDRATAYALLERYPEAVKDLEAAIALDETAGVLESDVVDDAYFSALLGAAKVEAQSSPAAAAQTLARYATILPGGRHLADAAAWPERLRTASRGT
;
A
#
# COMPACT_ATOMS: atom_id res chain seq x y z
N MET A 1 19.74 -13.22 -14.41
CA MET A 1 19.37 -12.08 -15.27
C MET A 1 17.89 -11.86 -15.34
N ALA A 2 17.10 -12.93 -15.38
CA ALA A 2 15.65 -12.80 -15.36
C ALA A 2 15.17 -12.03 -14.12
N GLY A 3 15.79 -12.25 -12.98
CA GLY A 3 15.41 -11.56 -11.75
C GLY A 3 15.66 -10.06 -11.78
N ARG A 4 16.52 -9.59 -12.69
CA ARG A 4 16.80 -8.16 -12.81
C ARG A 4 15.82 -7.46 -13.74
N TYR A 5 15.36 -8.13 -14.78
CA TYR A 5 14.46 -7.56 -15.77
C TYR A 5 13.09 -8.19 -15.75
N GLY A 6 12.97 -9.36 -15.16
CA GLY A 6 11.70 -10.06 -15.07
C GLY A 6 10.98 -9.72 -13.78
N MET A 7 9.73 -10.12 -13.75
CA MET A 7 8.92 -9.96 -12.55
C MET A 7 9.26 -11.02 -11.53
N SER A 8 9.10 -10.70 -10.25
CA SER A 8 9.20 -11.69 -9.18
C SER A 8 8.13 -12.75 -9.35
N PHE A 9 8.28 -13.90 -8.69
CA PHE A 9 7.23 -14.93 -8.68
C PHE A 9 5.93 -14.37 -8.11
N ALA A 10 6.02 -13.57 -7.03
CA ALA A 10 4.82 -12.97 -6.44
C ALA A 10 4.11 -12.06 -7.44
N ALA A 11 4.86 -11.23 -8.17
CA ALA A 11 4.27 -10.34 -9.17
C ALA A 11 3.59 -11.12 -10.29
N LYS A 12 4.19 -12.23 -10.73
CA LYS A 12 3.56 -13.10 -11.74
C LYS A 12 2.26 -13.70 -11.23
N MET A 13 2.25 -14.14 -9.98
CA MET A 13 1.04 -14.69 -9.36
C MET A 13 -0.07 -13.64 -9.29
N ILE A 14 0.30 -12.38 -9.00
CA ILE A 14 -0.66 -11.28 -8.99
C ILE A 14 -1.27 -11.09 -10.38
N GLN A 15 -0.45 -11.10 -11.43
CA GLN A 15 -0.96 -11.00 -12.80
C GLN A 15 -1.91 -12.13 -13.17
N GLU A 16 -1.69 -13.30 -12.59
CA GLU A 16 -2.53 -14.49 -12.84
C GLU A 16 -3.77 -14.53 -11.95
N GLY A 17 -3.95 -13.56 -11.08
CA GLY A 17 -5.07 -13.51 -10.16
C GLY A 17 -4.93 -14.39 -8.93
N LYS A 18 -3.72 -14.90 -8.67
CA LYS A 18 -3.44 -15.79 -7.55
C LYS A 18 -2.95 -14.98 -6.36
N TYR A 19 -3.83 -14.15 -5.81
CA TYR A 19 -3.43 -13.15 -4.81
C TYR A 19 -3.01 -13.77 -3.48
N ALA A 20 -3.74 -14.76 -2.98
CA ALA A 20 -3.37 -15.42 -1.72
C ALA A 20 -2.03 -16.14 -1.83
N GLU A 21 -1.79 -16.79 -2.97
CA GLU A 21 -0.52 -17.46 -3.23
C GLU A 21 0.62 -16.45 -3.34
N ALA A 22 0.33 -15.27 -3.92
CA ALA A 22 1.31 -14.20 -4.01
C ALA A 22 1.72 -13.70 -2.63
N VAL A 23 0.77 -13.59 -1.69
CA VAL A 23 1.07 -13.23 -0.30
C VAL A 23 2.04 -14.23 0.31
N GLU A 24 1.79 -15.52 0.11
CA GLU A 24 2.66 -16.56 0.66
C GLU A 24 4.06 -16.50 0.05
N GLU A 25 4.15 -16.33 -1.26
CA GLU A 25 5.45 -16.25 -1.94
C GLU A 25 6.23 -14.99 -1.50
N ALA A 26 5.54 -13.85 -1.42
CA ALA A 26 6.19 -12.62 -0.99
C ALA A 26 6.64 -12.71 0.47
N THR A 27 5.87 -13.40 1.32
CA THR A 27 6.25 -13.61 2.72
C THR A 27 7.54 -14.40 2.80
N ARG A 28 7.70 -15.44 1.98
CA ARG A 28 8.95 -16.18 1.93
C ARG A 28 10.11 -15.32 1.44
N ALA A 29 9.84 -14.44 0.47
CA ALA A 29 10.86 -13.53 -0.06
C ALA A 29 11.31 -12.52 1.00
N VAL A 30 10.38 -11.98 1.77
CA VAL A 30 10.71 -11.07 2.89
C VAL A 30 11.61 -11.80 3.90
N ALA A 31 11.31 -13.05 4.21
CA ALA A 31 12.11 -13.82 5.16
C ALA A 31 13.52 -14.10 4.64
N ARG A 32 13.68 -14.24 3.31
CA ARG A 32 15.00 -14.50 2.70
C ARG A 32 15.90 -13.26 2.75
N ASP A 33 15.33 -12.07 2.64
CA ASP A 33 16.10 -10.84 2.64
C ASP A 33 15.21 -9.71 3.20
N ASP A 34 15.36 -9.47 4.49
CA ASP A 34 14.54 -8.49 5.21
C ASP A 34 14.98 -7.05 4.98
N GLU A 35 16.04 -6.84 4.20
CA GLU A 35 16.51 -5.49 3.84
C GLU A 35 16.02 -5.07 2.45
N ASP A 36 15.44 -5.98 1.70
CA ASP A 36 14.93 -5.70 0.35
C ASP A 36 13.46 -5.24 0.45
N PRO A 37 13.16 -4.00 0.04
CA PRO A 37 11.77 -3.52 0.13
C PRO A 37 10.84 -4.09 -0.94
N THR A 38 11.38 -4.64 -2.03
CA THR A 38 10.55 -5.09 -3.16
C THR A 38 9.52 -6.15 -2.79
N PRO A 39 9.87 -7.22 -2.03
CA PRO A 39 8.85 -8.21 -1.66
C PRO A 39 7.74 -7.64 -0.79
N LEU A 40 8.03 -6.60 0.00
CA LEU A 40 6.99 -5.94 0.78
C LEU A 40 5.99 -5.23 -0.12
N VAL A 41 6.46 -4.59 -1.19
CA VAL A 41 5.57 -3.95 -2.16
C VAL A 41 4.72 -4.99 -2.88
N ASP A 42 5.32 -6.12 -3.27
CA ASP A 42 4.56 -7.21 -3.90
C ASP A 42 3.47 -7.74 -2.96
N ARG A 43 3.82 -7.97 -1.69
CA ARG A 43 2.85 -8.48 -0.72
C ARG A 43 1.74 -7.46 -0.47
N ALA A 44 2.09 -6.18 -0.37
CA ALA A 44 1.11 -5.12 -0.20
C ALA A 44 0.13 -5.06 -1.38
N THR A 45 0.63 -5.22 -2.60
CA THR A 45 -0.20 -5.23 -3.80
C THR A 45 -1.21 -6.37 -3.73
N ALA A 46 -0.75 -7.57 -3.36
CA ALA A 46 -1.63 -8.72 -3.22
C ALA A 46 -2.66 -8.51 -2.10
N TYR A 47 -2.23 -7.97 -0.95
CA TYR A 47 -3.15 -7.66 0.13
C TYR A 47 -4.23 -6.67 -0.31
N ALA A 48 -3.85 -5.61 -1.02
CA ALA A 48 -4.82 -4.62 -1.47
C ALA A 48 -5.84 -5.22 -2.43
N LEU A 49 -5.40 -6.12 -3.32
CA LEU A 49 -6.29 -6.81 -4.25
C LEU A 49 -7.22 -7.79 -3.52
N LEU A 50 -6.84 -8.25 -2.34
CA LEU A 50 -7.69 -9.04 -1.45
C LEU A 50 -8.51 -8.17 -0.51
N GLU A 51 -8.45 -6.85 -0.67
CA GLU A 51 -9.10 -5.87 0.18
C GLU A 51 -8.66 -5.94 1.64
N ARG A 52 -7.44 -6.40 1.86
CA ARG A 52 -6.81 -6.42 3.19
C ARG A 52 -5.92 -5.20 3.33
N TYR A 53 -6.59 -4.05 3.40
CA TYR A 53 -5.91 -2.76 3.34
C TYR A 53 -5.00 -2.46 4.54
N PRO A 54 -5.35 -2.79 5.80
CA PRO A 54 -4.42 -2.55 6.91
C PRO A 54 -3.08 -3.26 6.73
N GLU A 55 -3.10 -4.50 6.24
CA GLU A 55 -1.87 -5.24 5.98
C GLU A 55 -1.07 -4.61 4.84
N ALA A 56 -1.78 -4.14 3.79
CA ALA A 56 -1.12 -3.48 2.68
C ALA A 56 -0.45 -2.18 3.14
N VAL A 57 -1.12 -1.40 3.96
CA VAL A 57 -0.57 -0.14 4.50
C VAL A 57 0.69 -0.44 5.31
N LYS A 58 0.64 -1.43 6.18
CA LYS A 58 1.78 -1.80 7.01
C LYS A 58 2.99 -2.19 6.16
N ASP A 59 2.78 -3.02 5.15
CA ASP A 59 3.86 -3.45 4.27
C ASP A 59 4.45 -2.29 3.48
N LEU A 60 3.61 -1.37 2.99
CA LEU A 60 4.11 -0.22 2.23
C LEU A 60 4.89 0.76 3.11
N GLU A 61 4.45 0.97 4.35
CA GLU A 61 5.21 1.82 5.27
C GLU A 61 6.57 1.21 5.56
N ALA A 62 6.62 -0.10 5.76
CA ALA A 62 7.89 -0.80 5.97
C ALA A 62 8.78 -0.71 4.74
N ALA A 63 8.21 -0.87 3.54
CA ALA A 63 8.97 -0.78 2.30
C ALA A 63 9.56 0.61 2.09
N ILE A 64 8.77 1.65 2.36
CA ILE A 64 9.22 3.03 2.22
C ILE A 64 10.39 3.30 3.18
N ALA A 65 10.29 2.82 4.42
CA ALA A 65 11.36 3.00 5.40
C ALA A 65 12.64 2.28 4.96
N LEU A 66 12.55 1.04 4.49
CA LEU A 66 13.72 0.30 4.00
C LEU A 66 14.34 0.98 2.79
N ASP A 67 13.51 1.57 1.92
CA ASP A 67 14.01 2.15 0.68
C ASP A 67 14.78 3.44 0.89
N GLU A 68 14.69 4.06 2.06
CA GLU A 68 15.54 5.21 2.39
C GLU A 68 17.02 4.84 2.27
N THR A 69 17.34 3.59 2.57
CA THR A 69 18.72 3.09 2.44
C THR A 69 18.92 2.37 1.11
N ALA A 70 17.97 1.53 0.70
CA ALA A 70 18.12 0.70 -0.49
C ALA A 70 18.04 1.48 -1.80
N GLY A 71 17.10 2.43 -1.88
CA GLY A 71 16.95 3.28 -3.05
C GLY A 71 16.61 2.55 -4.33
N VAL A 72 15.84 1.46 -4.27
CA VAL A 72 15.55 0.61 -5.43
C VAL A 72 14.10 0.71 -5.89
N LEU A 73 13.20 1.31 -5.10
CA LEU A 73 11.80 1.40 -5.47
C LEU A 73 11.54 2.61 -6.36
N GLU A 74 10.59 2.47 -7.29
CA GLU A 74 10.13 3.60 -8.09
C GLU A 74 9.20 4.45 -7.24
N SER A 75 9.59 5.70 -6.99
CA SER A 75 8.90 6.61 -6.08
C SER A 75 7.43 6.78 -6.42
N ASP A 76 7.12 7.02 -7.70
CA ASP A 76 5.74 7.27 -8.13
C ASP A 76 4.85 6.05 -7.94
N VAL A 77 5.38 4.86 -8.23
CA VAL A 77 4.64 3.61 -8.09
C VAL A 77 4.29 3.36 -6.62
N VAL A 78 5.27 3.53 -5.75
CA VAL A 78 5.08 3.30 -4.31
C VAL A 78 4.15 4.37 -3.72
N ASP A 79 4.30 5.62 -4.14
CA ASP A 79 3.46 6.72 -3.71
C ASP A 79 1.99 6.43 -4.04
N ASP A 80 1.72 6.06 -5.30
CA ASP A 80 0.36 5.72 -5.75
C ASP A 80 -0.19 4.52 -4.97
N ALA A 81 0.63 3.49 -4.79
CA ALA A 81 0.20 2.29 -4.06
C ALA A 81 -0.13 2.62 -2.61
N TYR A 82 0.69 3.43 -1.97
CA TYR A 82 0.47 3.79 -0.58
C TYR A 82 -0.79 4.62 -0.41
N PHE A 83 -0.98 5.64 -1.25
CA PHE A 83 -2.20 6.44 -1.20
C PHE A 83 -3.44 5.57 -1.43
N SER A 84 -3.39 4.69 -2.43
CA SER A 84 -4.49 3.79 -2.76
C SER A 84 -4.83 2.87 -1.59
N ALA A 85 -3.83 2.31 -0.91
CA ALA A 85 -4.06 1.44 0.24
C ALA A 85 -4.68 2.21 1.41
N LEU A 86 -4.17 3.41 1.69
CA LEU A 86 -4.75 4.26 2.74
C LEU A 86 -6.20 4.61 2.43
N LEU A 87 -6.48 4.97 1.18
CA LEU A 87 -7.84 5.31 0.78
C LEU A 87 -8.77 4.11 0.90
N GLY A 88 -8.31 2.92 0.49
CA GLY A 88 -9.10 1.70 0.65
C GLY A 88 -9.44 1.44 2.10
N ALA A 89 -8.45 1.54 2.99
CA ALA A 89 -8.67 1.37 4.43
C ALA A 89 -9.63 2.43 4.96
N ALA A 90 -9.45 3.69 4.56
CA ALA A 90 -10.27 4.79 5.03
C ALA A 90 -11.74 4.63 4.60
N LYS A 91 -11.98 4.17 3.38
CA LYS A 91 -13.34 3.94 2.90
C LYS A 91 -14.08 2.90 3.76
N VAL A 92 -13.38 1.85 4.14
CA VAL A 92 -13.96 0.83 5.03
C VAL A 92 -14.23 1.42 6.42
N GLU A 93 -13.23 2.12 6.98
CA GLU A 93 -13.35 2.72 8.31
C GLU A 93 -14.45 3.76 8.39
N ALA A 94 -14.66 4.51 7.32
CA ALA A 94 -15.67 5.59 7.31
C ALA A 94 -17.09 5.06 7.49
N GLN A 95 -17.31 3.79 7.23
CA GLN A 95 -18.63 3.18 7.43
C GLN A 95 -19.05 3.21 8.90
N SER A 96 -18.08 3.17 9.82
CA SER A 96 -18.35 3.20 11.25
C SER A 96 -17.76 4.42 11.94
N SER A 97 -16.68 4.99 11.41
CA SER A 97 -16.01 6.13 12.04
C SER A 97 -15.31 7.01 11.02
N PRO A 98 -15.96 8.11 10.58
CA PRO A 98 -15.27 9.08 9.73
C PRO A 98 -13.99 9.64 10.35
N ALA A 99 -13.94 9.74 11.68
CA ALA A 99 -12.74 10.21 12.37
C ALA A 99 -11.57 9.25 12.20
N ALA A 100 -11.83 7.94 12.28
CA ALA A 100 -10.80 6.94 12.05
C ALA A 100 -10.28 7.00 10.61
N ALA A 101 -11.18 7.18 9.66
CA ALA A 101 -10.81 7.33 8.25
C ALA A 101 -9.91 8.55 8.04
N ALA A 102 -10.23 9.68 8.69
CA ALA A 102 -9.41 10.88 8.59
C ALA A 102 -8.02 10.65 9.16
N GLN A 103 -7.91 9.94 10.27
CA GLN A 103 -6.61 9.61 10.87
C GLN A 103 -5.78 8.72 9.94
N THR A 104 -6.41 7.75 9.30
CA THR A 104 -5.74 6.87 8.36
C THR A 104 -5.18 7.67 7.18
N LEU A 105 -5.98 8.54 6.60
CA LEU A 105 -5.53 9.36 5.46
C LEU A 105 -4.44 10.35 5.86
N ALA A 106 -4.46 10.84 7.11
CA ALA A 106 -3.43 11.77 7.59
C ALA A 106 -2.04 11.12 7.63
N ARG A 107 -1.97 9.79 7.68
CA ARG A 107 -0.67 9.09 7.65
C ARG A 107 0.10 9.37 6.36
N TYR A 108 -0.61 9.67 5.27
CA TYR A 108 0.05 9.94 4.00
C TYR A 108 1.03 11.11 4.11
N ALA A 109 0.59 12.23 4.68
CA ALA A 109 1.45 13.41 4.82
C ALA A 109 2.61 13.17 5.79
N THR A 110 2.41 12.30 6.79
CA THR A 110 3.47 11.97 7.74
C THR A 110 4.55 11.11 7.09
N ILE A 111 4.16 10.14 6.29
CA ILE A 111 5.09 9.17 5.69
C ILE A 111 5.70 9.72 4.39
N LEU A 112 4.90 10.41 3.59
CA LEU A 112 5.33 10.97 2.30
C LEU A 112 5.02 12.47 2.24
N PRO A 113 5.75 13.30 3.02
CA PRO A 113 5.47 14.74 3.05
C PRO A 113 5.71 15.44 1.71
N GLY A 114 6.49 14.85 0.82
CA GLY A 114 6.67 15.35 -0.54
C GLY A 114 5.86 14.60 -1.58
N GLY A 115 4.90 13.79 -1.15
CA GLY A 115 4.16 12.92 -2.06
C GLY A 115 3.21 13.67 -2.98
N ARG A 116 2.87 13.02 -4.07
CA ARG A 116 2.06 13.63 -5.14
C ARG A 116 0.56 13.64 -4.83
N HIS A 117 0.15 12.98 -3.74
CA HIS A 117 -1.27 12.88 -3.38
C HIS A 117 -1.64 13.67 -2.12
N LEU A 118 -0.82 14.66 -1.73
CA LEU A 118 -1.07 15.44 -0.51
C LEU A 118 -2.44 16.13 -0.54
N ALA A 119 -2.79 16.76 -1.65
CA ALA A 119 -4.06 17.45 -1.77
C ALA A 119 -5.24 16.48 -1.71
N ASP A 120 -5.13 15.35 -2.38
CA ASP A 120 -6.19 14.34 -2.38
C ASP A 120 -6.35 13.74 -1.00
N ALA A 121 -5.25 13.41 -0.32
CA ALA A 121 -5.32 12.85 1.02
C ALA A 121 -5.98 13.83 1.99
N ALA A 122 -5.74 15.12 1.82
CA ALA A 122 -6.36 16.15 2.66
C ALA A 122 -7.85 16.34 2.35
N ALA A 123 -8.27 16.13 1.11
CA ALA A 123 -9.65 16.35 0.67
C ALA A 123 -10.58 15.18 0.97
N TRP A 124 -10.07 13.95 0.98
CA TRP A 124 -10.89 12.76 1.10
C TRP A 124 -11.67 12.64 2.42
N PRO A 125 -11.15 13.06 3.58
CA PRO A 125 -11.93 12.96 4.81
C PRO A 125 -13.30 13.63 4.71
N GLU A 126 -13.37 14.82 4.10
CA GLU A 126 -14.65 15.51 3.92
C GLU A 126 -15.57 14.77 2.97
N ARG A 127 -15.01 14.24 1.87
CA ARG A 127 -15.79 13.47 0.90
C ARG A 127 -16.40 12.24 1.56
N LEU A 128 -15.62 11.54 2.41
CA LEU A 128 -16.11 10.34 3.09
C LEU A 128 -17.18 10.70 4.10
N ARG A 129 -17.02 11.81 4.81
CA ARG A 129 -18.02 12.26 5.79
C ARG A 129 -19.32 12.63 5.09
N THR A 130 -19.25 13.33 3.97
CA THR A 130 -20.40 13.74 3.19
C THR A 130 -21.14 12.52 2.63
N ALA A 131 -20.42 11.56 2.10
CA ALA A 131 -21.00 10.33 1.55
C ALA A 131 -21.73 9.55 2.64
N SER A 132 -21.12 9.46 3.84
CA SER A 132 -21.73 8.76 4.98
C SER A 132 -23.04 9.42 5.40
N ARG A 133 -23.09 10.75 5.37
CA ARG A 133 -24.32 11.48 5.75
C ARG A 133 -25.38 11.41 4.66
N GLY A 134 -24.98 11.24 3.42
CA GLY A 134 -25.90 11.14 2.29
C GLY A 134 -26.66 9.82 2.22
N THR A 135 -26.27 8.86 3.01
CA THR A 135 -26.96 7.58 3.08
C THR A 135 -27.82 7.48 4.32
#